data_6d2a6193dba0d7cb6bf8aee22ac53d68
#
_entry.id   6d2a6193dba0d7cb6bf8aee22ac53d68
#
_cell.length_a   1.000
_cell.length_b   1.000
_cell.length_c   1.000
_cell.angle_alpha   90.00
_cell.angle_beta   90.00
_cell.angle_gamma   90.00
#
_symmetry.space_group_name_H-M   'P 1'
#
loop_
_entity.id
_entity.type
_entity.pdbx_description
1 polymer ?
#
loop_
_entity_poly.entity_id
_entity_poly.type
_entity_poly.pdbx_seq_one_letter_code
_entity_poly.pdbx_strand_id
1 'polypeptide(L)'
;MEQILFINACPREGSRTLELARHLLSKMEGSVEELTIFEENLLPLNGKTLALRDKMTANQNFDHPIFKYAKQFAKADTIVLAAPFWDLSFPSALKIWLEYVMAKEITFRYTKESFPCGLCKAKKLFYISTAGGPTLPSHMGFSYVDGLAKSYFGIPETVLFSAENLDVVGADTAAILSKAKEEIDNYWRDHA
;
A
#
# COMPACT_ATOMS: atom_id res chain seq x y z
N MET A 1 -4.09 14.12 16.07
CA MET A 1 -3.00 13.16 15.91
C MET A 1 -3.18 12.52 14.56
N GLU A 2 -2.14 12.48 13.75
CA GLU A 2 -2.16 11.88 12.41
C GLU A 2 -2.49 10.38 12.49
N GLN A 3 -3.36 9.90 11.61
CA GLN A 3 -3.72 8.49 11.51
C GLN A 3 -2.93 7.86 10.36
N ILE A 4 -2.01 6.98 10.68
CA ILE A 4 -1.17 6.26 9.73
C ILE A 4 -1.75 4.86 9.58
N LEU A 5 -2.14 4.49 8.35
CA LEU A 5 -2.52 3.12 8.04
C LEU A 5 -1.31 2.39 7.46
N PHE A 6 -0.80 1.43 8.21
CA PHE A 6 0.30 0.58 7.77
C PHE A 6 -0.21 -0.76 7.24
N ILE A 7 0.01 -1.00 5.94
CA ILE A 7 -0.34 -2.25 5.25
C ILE A 7 0.89 -3.13 5.16
N ASN A 8 0.89 -4.20 5.93
CA ASN A 8 1.95 -5.20 5.94
C ASN A 8 1.58 -6.36 5.02
N ALA A 9 2.17 -6.37 3.82
CA ALA A 9 2.04 -7.45 2.83
C ALA A 9 3.29 -8.35 2.79
N CYS A 10 3.98 -8.50 3.90
CA CYS A 10 5.21 -9.30 4.04
C CYS A 10 4.89 -10.65 4.68
N PRO A 11 4.87 -11.77 3.91
CA PRO A 11 4.44 -13.07 4.43
C PRO A 11 5.51 -13.81 5.23
N ARG A 12 6.77 -13.38 5.15
CA ARG A 12 7.89 -14.11 5.76
C ARG A 12 8.26 -13.51 7.11
N GLU A 13 8.49 -14.37 8.08
CA GLU A 13 9.22 -14.02 9.28
C GLU A 13 10.63 -13.50 8.91
N GLY A 14 11.13 -12.46 9.59
CA GLY A 14 12.40 -11.82 9.26
C GLY A 14 12.42 -11.10 7.89
N SER A 15 11.28 -10.62 7.41
CA SER A 15 11.18 -9.89 6.14
C SER A 15 12.03 -8.61 6.14
N ARG A 16 12.96 -8.51 5.18
CA ARG A 16 13.77 -7.30 4.95
C ARG A 16 12.92 -6.09 4.54
N THR A 17 11.83 -6.33 3.82
CA THR A 17 10.85 -5.28 3.48
C THR A 17 10.17 -4.74 4.73
N LEU A 18 9.76 -5.63 5.65
CA LEU A 18 9.16 -5.24 6.92
C LEU A 18 10.16 -4.47 7.80
N GLU A 19 11.43 -4.88 7.81
CA GLU A 19 12.51 -4.18 8.52
C GLU A 19 12.63 -2.72 8.07
N LEU A 20 12.67 -2.47 6.74
CA LEU A 20 12.70 -1.12 6.19
C LEU A 20 11.43 -0.33 6.52
N ALA A 21 10.25 -0.96 6.45
CA ALA A 21 9.00 -0.31 6.79
C ALA A 21 8.94 0.10 8.27
N ARG A 22 9.43 -0.74 9.18
CA ARG A 22 9.54 -0.41 10.60
C ARG A 22 10.50 0.75 10.85
N HIS A 23 11.62 0.82 10.08
CA HIS A 23 12.53 1.94 10.15
C HIS A 23 11.84 3.24 9.71
N LEU A 24 11.10 3.23 8.60
CA LEU A 24 10.30 4.38 8.16
C LEU A 24 9.29 4.80 9.25
N LEU A 25 8.49 3.85 9.76
CA LEU A 25 7.48 4.13 10.78
C LEU A 25 8.07 4.72 12.06
N SER A 26 9.32 4.37 12.42
CA SER A 26 10.00 4.94 13.59
C SER A 26 10.32 6.44 13.47
N LYS A 27 10.24 7.01 12.25
CA LYS A 27 10.44 8.44 11.99
C LYS A 27 9.13 9.22 12.00
N MET A 28 8.00 8.53 11.94
CA MET A 28 6.69 9.15 11.79
C MET A 28 6.06 9.42 13.17
N GLU A 29 5.43 10.59 13.27
CA GLU A 29 4.63 10.94 14.44
C GLU A 29 3.16 10.67 14.14
N GLY A 30 2.47 9.95 15.00
CA GLY A 30 1.05 9.64 14.82
C GLY A 30 0.62 8.32 15.45
N SER A 31 -0.64 7.99 15.22
CA SER A 31 -1.20 6.69 15.61
C SER A 31 -1.11 5.74 14.42
N VAL A 32 -0.38 4.65 14.58
CA VAL A 32 -0.24 3.61 13.54
C VAL A 32 -1.29 2.53 13.76
N GLU A 33 -2.17 2.37 12.77
CA GLU A 33 -3.06 1.21 12.64
C GLU A 33 -2.40 0.24 11.66
N GLU A 34 -1.93 -0.92 12.14
CA GLU A 34 -1.32 -1.94 11.28
C GLU A 34 -2.34 -2.97 10.83
N LEU A 35 -2.30 -3.28 9.54
CA LEU A 35 -3.04 -4.38 8.92
C LEU A 35 -2.05 -5.38 8.31
N THR A 36 -1.93 -6.56 8.90
CA THR A 36 -1.17 -7.68 8.34
C THR A 36 -2.07 -8.47 7.40
N ILE A 37 -1.88 -8.28 6.08
CA ILE A 37 -2.80 -8.83 5.08
C ILE A 37 -2.93 -10.35 5.15
N PHE A 38 -1.85 -11.05 5.49
CA PHE A 38 -1.83 -12.52 5.57
C PHE A 38 -2.53 -13.10 6.81
N GLU A 39 -2.87 -12.24 7.78
CA GLU A 39 -3.70 -12.63 8.94
C GLU A 39 -5.20 -12.38 8.68
N GLU A 40 -5.51 -11.61 7.63
CA GLU A 40 -6.88 -11.38 7.21
C GLU A 40 -7.36 -12.51 6.29
N ASN A 41 -8.54 -13.05 6.56
CA ASN A 41 -9.14 -14.10 5.73
C ASN A 41 -9.71 -13.52 4.42
N LEU A 42 -8.86 -12.86 3.63
CA LEU A 42 -9.24 -12.25 2.37
C LEU A 42 -9.29 -13.29 1.25
N LEU A 43 -10.47 -13.45 0.66
CA LEU A 43 -10.65 -14.27 -0.54
C LEU A 43 -10.80 -13.38 -1.77
N PRO A 44 -10.35 -13.82 -2.95
CA PRO A 44 -10.60 -13.11 -4.20
C PRO A 44 -12.08 -12.80 -4.37
N LEU A 45 -12.40 -11.60 -4.86
CA LEU A 45 -13.77 -11.24 -5.19
C LEU A 45 -14.33 -12.18 -6.25
N ASN A 46 -15.46 -12.78 -5.96
CA ASN A 46 -16.21 -13.64 -6.88
C ASN A 46 -17.57 -13.03 -7.20
N GLY A 47 -18.31 -13.65 -8.11
CA GLY A 47 -19.61 -13.11 -8.54
C GLY A 47 -20.60 -12.86 -7.40
N LYS A 48 -20.60 -13.71 -6.35
CA LYS A 48 -21.50 -13.52 -5.19
C LYS A 48 -21.07 -12.31 -4.34
N THR A 49 -19.78 -12.17 -4.10
CA THR A 49 -19.21 -11.05 -3.32
C THR A 49 -19.38 -9.73 -4.06
N LEU A 50 -19.18 -9.74 -5.39
CA LEU A 50 -19.41 -8.56 -6.23
C LEU A 50 -20.88 -8.14 -6.22
N ALA A 51 -21.82 -9.08 -6.42
CA ALA A 51 -23.26 -8.80 -6.36
C ALA A 51 -23.69 -8.26 -4.99
N LEU A 52 -23.11 -8.78 -3.90
CA LEU A 52 -23.34 -8.25 -2.56
C LEU A 52 -22.84 -6.81 -2.43
N ARG A 53 -21.60 -6.53 -2.86
CA ARG A 53 -21.01 -5.18 -2.83
C ARG A 53 -21.85 -4.19 -3.63
N ASP A 54 -22.27 -4.57 -4.84
CA ASP A 54 -23.09 -3.72 -5.70
C ASP A 54 -24.46 -3.42 -5.07
N LYS A 55 -25.10 -4.43 -4.46
CA LYS A 55 -26.36 -4.26 -3.73
C LYS A 55 -26.19 -3.31 -2.53
N MET A 56 -25.11 -3.44 -1.76
CA MET A 56 -24.85 -2.56 -0.63
C MET A 56 -24.58 -1.13 -1.09
N THR A 57 -23.81 -0.95 -2.16
CA THR A 57 -23.55 0.37 -2.76
C THR A 57 -24.84 1.03 -3.27
N ALA A 58 -25.69 0.28 -4.00
CA ALA A 58 -26.97 0.78 -4.50
C ALA A 58 -27.94 1.23 -3.37
N ASN A 59 -27.91 0.51 -2.25
CA ASN A 59 -28.71 0.83 -1.06
C ASN A 59 -28.05 1.86 -0.14
N GLN A 60 -26.88 2.40 -0.50
CA GLN A 60 -26.06 3.31 0.33
C GLN A 60 -25.74 2.72 1.73
N ASN A 61 -25.71 1.41 1.85
CA ASN A 61 -25.38 0.72 3.10
C ASN A 61 -23.88 0.55 3.23
N PHE A 62 -23.16 1.64 3.45
CA PHE A 62 -21.71 1.68 3.57
C PHE A 62 -21.20 1.18 4.93
N ASP A 63 -22.09 0.85 5.88
CA ASP A 63 -21.68 0.24 7.16
C ASP A 63 -21.54 -1.28 7.08
N HIS A 64 -21.89 -1.87 5.94
CA HIS A 64 -21.72 -3.31 5.73
C HIS A 64 -20.22 -3.71 5.81
N PRO A 65 -19.88 -4.84 6.47
CA PRO A 65 -18.49 -5.27 6.66
C PRO A 65 -17.66 -5.45 5.38
N ILE A 66 -18.30 -5.65 4.23
CA ILE A 66 -17.62 -5.73 2.93
C ILE A 66 -16.81 -4.47 2.60
N PHE A 67 -17.13 -3.33 3.21
CA PHE A 67 -16.45 -2.06 3.02
C PHE A 67 -15.41 -1.74 4.13
N LYS A 68 -15.12 -2.69 5.02
CA LYS A 68 -14.16 -2.50 6.14
C LYS A 68 -12.87 -1.85 5.65
N TYR A 69 -12.22 -2.44 4.65
CA TYR A 69 -10.90 -2.00 4.17
C TYR A 69 -10.96 -0.69 3.39
N ALA A 70 -12.02 -0.48 2.62
CA ALA A 70 -12.22 0.78 1.91
C ALA A 70 -12.42 1.95 2.89
N LYS A 71 -13.22 1.76 3.94
CA LYS A 71 -13.44 2.77 4.99
C LYS A 71 -12.16 3.04 5.80
N GLN A 72 -11.40 2.00 6.13
CA GLN A 72 -10.13 2.10 6.83
C GLN A 72 -9.12 2.90 6.01
N PHE A 73 -8.98 2.58 4.72
CA PHE A 73 -8.09 3.27 3.79
C PHE A 73 -8.50 4.73 3.57
N ALA A 74 -9.80 4.99 3.34
CA ALA A 74 -10.29 6.33 3.02
C ALA A 74 -10.10 7.35 4.16
N LYS A 75 -10.11 6.91 5.43
CA LYS A 75 -10.01 7.80 6.59
C LYS A 75 -8.58 8.10 7.05
N ALA A 76 -7.59 7.32 6.61
CA ALA A 76 -6.20 7.52 7.01
C ALA A 76 -5.62 8.84 6.46
N ASP A 77 -4.74 9.48 7.23
CA ASP A 77 -4.04 10.70 6.81
C ASP A 77 -2.81 10.40 5.95
N THR A 78 -2.13 9.29 6.28
CA THR A 78 -0.97 8.78 5.55
C THR A 78 -1.09 7.26 5.40
N ILE A 79 -0.67 6.75 4.24
CA ILE A 79 -0.61 5.31 3.95
C ILE A 79 0.85 4.88 3.90
N VAL A 80 1.18 3.81 4.60
CA VAL A 80 2.47 3.10 4.47
C VAL A 80 2.17 1.68 4.01
N LEU A 81 2.76 1.28 2.88
CA LEU A 81 2.53 -0.02 2.28
C LEU A 81 3.86 -0.74 2.11
N ALA A 82 4.04 -1.87 2.81
CA ALA A 82 5.22 -2.71 2.71
C ALA A 82 4.89 -3.98 1.93
N ALA A 83 5.52 -4.15 0.77
CA ALA A 83 5.33 -5.33 -0.08
C ALA A 83 6.65 -5.77 -0.74
N PRO A 84 7.09 -7.01 -0.57
CA PRO A 84 8.25 -7.51 -1.28
C PRO A 84 7.97 -7.55 -2.79
N PHE A 85 9.03 -7.36 -3.58
CA PHE A 85 8.94 -7.45 -5.05
C PHE A 85 8.98 -8.91 -5.47
N TRP A 86 7.85 -9.42 -5.93
CA TRP A 86 7.68 -10.79 -6.41
C TRP A 86 7.13 -10.79 -7.83
N ASP A 87 7.76 -11.58 -8.70
CA ASP A 87 7.27 -11.82 -10.07
C ASP A 87 6.93 -10.52 -10.82
N LEU A 88 7.85 -9.56 -10.78
CA LEU A 88 7.75 -8.21 -11.33
C LEU A 88 6.70 -7.31 -10.64
N SER A 89 6.08 -7.73 -9.55
CA SER A 89 5.02 -7.00 -8.86
C SER A 89 5.13 -7.15 -7.33
N PHE A 90 4.03 -7.49 -6.69
CA PHE A 90 3.87 -7.70 -5.25
C PHE A 90 3.05 -8.98 -5.00
N PRO A 91 3.01 -9.50 -3.75
CA PRO A 91 2.22 -10.70 -3.43
C PRO A 91 0.74 -10.56 -3.82
N SER A 92 0.15 -11.64 -4.35
CA SER A 92 -1.25 -11.67 -4.79
C SER A 92 -2.26 -11.24 -3.70
N ALA A 93 -1.95 -11.50 -2.43
CA ALA A 93 -2.77 -11.08 -1.30
C ALA A 93 -2.96 -9.55 -1.26
N LEU A 94 -1.93 -8.77 -1.62
CA LEU A 94 -2.04 -7.31 -1.73
C LEU A 94 -2.99 -6.91 -2.86
N LYS A 95 -2.96 -7.62 -4.01
CA LYS A 95 -3.90 -7.34 -5.12
C LYS A 95 -5.35 -7.60 -4.69
N ILE A 96 -5.59 -8.69 -3.98
CA ILE A 96 -6.91 -9.01 -3.43
C ILE A 96 -7.37 -7.89 -2.49
N TRP A 97 -6.52 -7.48 -1.55
CA TRP A 97 -6.85 -6.39 -0.63
C TRP A 97 -7.16 -5.07 -1.36
N LEU A 98 -6.37 -4.70 -2.36
CA LEU A 98 -6.61 -3.51 -3.17
C LEU A 98 -7.97 -3.57 -3.88
N GLU A 99 -8.44 -4.74 -4.31
CA GLU A 99 -9.77 -4.91 -4.89
C GLU A 99 -10.90 -4.62 -3.89
N TYR A 100 -10.71 -4.93 -2.60
CA TYR A 100 -11.65 -4.53 -1.55
C TYR A 100 -11.57 -3.04 -1.21
N VAL A 101 -10.38 -2.44 -1.30
CA VAL A 101 -10.20 -0.99 -1.12
C VAL A 101 -10.87 -0.20 -2.23
N MET A 102 -10.85 -0.71 -3.48
CA MET A 102 -11.49 -0.08 -4.64
C MET A 102 -13.02 -0.13 -4.54
N ALA A 103 -13.59 0.73 -3.70
CA ALA A 103 -15.03 0.80 -3.45
C ALA A 103 -15.60 2.16 -3.87
N LYS A 104 -16.48 2.13 -4.87
CA LYS A 104 -17.19 3.31 -5.35
C LYS A 104 -18.00 3.97 -4.20
N GLU A 105 -17.99 5.30 -4.16
CA GLU A 105 -18.61 6.16 -3.14
C GLU A 105 -17.92 6.10 -1.75
N ILE A 106 -16.80 5.40 -1.64
CA ILE A 106 -15.99 5.37 -0.39
C ILE A 106 -14.58 5.85 -0.65
N THR A 107 -13.84 5.20 -1.56
CA THR A 107 -12.46 5.58 -1.89
C THR A 107 -12.38 6.42 -3.16
N PHE A 108 -13.35 6.30 -4.04
CA PHE A 108 -13.48 7.11 -5.25
C PHE A 108 -14.94 7.19 -5.71
N ARG A 109 -15.20 8.15 -6.59
CA ARG A 109 -16.46 8.24 -7.36
C ARG A 109 -16.18 8.64 -8.80
N TYR A 110 -17.16 8.52 -9.67
CA TYR A 110 -17.07 9.06 -11.01
C TYR A 110 -17.71 10.44 -11.10
N THR A 111 -17.08 11.36 -11.83
CA THR A 111 -17.68 12.63 -12.22
C THR A 111 -18.83 12.41 -13.22
N LYS A 112 -19.55 13.47 -13.57
CA LYS A 112 -20.60 13.42 -14.61
C LYS A 112 -20.01 13.02 -15.99
N GLU A 113 -18.77 13.36 -16.23
CA GLU A 113 -18.01 13.04 -17.45
C GLU A 113 -17.35 11.66 -17.39
N SER A 114 -17.68 10.83 -16.38
CA SER A 114 -17.16 9.48 -16.15
C SER A 114 -15.66 9.39 -15.82
N PHE A 115 -15.05 10.46 -15.33
CA PHE A 115 -13.68 10.42 -14.82
C PHE A 115 -13.66 10.04 -13.33
N PRO A 116 -12.68 9.23 -12.87
CA PRO A 116 -12.53 8.93 -11.45
C PRO A 116 -12.13 10.20 -10.68
N CYS A 117 -12.67 10.32 -9.47
CA CYS A 117 -12.35 11.37 -8.52
C CYS A 117 -12.15 10.72 -7.15
N GLY A 118 -10.98 10.90 -6.56
CA GLY A 118 -10.63 10.30 -5.28
C GLY A 118 -11.35 10.93 -4.11
N LEU A 119 -11.65 10.10 -3.12
CA LEU A 119 -12.35 10.49 -1.88
C LEU A 119 -11.52 10.22 -0.63
N CYS A 120 -10.28 9.69 -0.79
CA CYS A 120 -9.43 9.39 0.35
C CYS A 120 -8.85 10.67 0.97
N LYS A 121 -8.69 10.63 2.29
CA LYS A 121 -8.15 11.75 3.07
C LYS A 121 -6.64 11.88 2.90
N ALA A 122 -5.93 10.75 2.73
CA ALA A 122 -4.48 10.69 2.64
C ALA A 122 -3.93 11.64 1.56
N LYS A 123 -2.83 12.30 1.89
CA LYS A 123 -2.09 13.15 0.97
C LYS A 123 -0.81 12.51 0.48
N LYS A 124 -0.34 11.50 1.21
CA LYS A 124 0.91 10.81 0.93
C LYS A 124 0.77 9.30 1.11
N LEU A 125 1.43 8.56 0.21
CA LEU A 125 1.56 7.11 0.28
C LEU A 125 3.04 6.75 0.16
N PHE A 126 3.57 6.06 1.16
CA PHE A 126 4.89 5.46 1.13
C PHE A 126 4.78 4.00 0.71
N TYR A 127 5.55 3.60 -0.29
CA TYR A 127 5.67 2.22 -0.73
C TYR A 127 7.06 1.71 -0.42
N ILE A 128 7.15 0.66 0.38
CA ILE A 128 8.42 0.05 0.79
C ILE A 128 8.53 -1.32 0.15
N SER A 129 9.65 -1.57 -0.53
CA SER A 129 9.87 -2.83 -1.22
C SER A 129 11.31 -3.31 -1.11
N THR A 130 11.50 -4.63 -1.20
CA THR A 130 12.81 -5.22 -1.37
C THR A 130 12.76 -6.31 -2.43
N ALA A 131 13.85 -6.45 -3.19
CA ALA A 131 13.98 -7.42 -4.25
C ALA A 131 15.31 -8.21 -4.13
N GLY A 132 15.27 -9.49 -4.46
CA GLY A 132 16.47 -10.34 -4.52
C GLY A 132 17.41 -9.96 -5.64
N GLY A 133 16.87 -9.55 -6.79
CA GLY A 133 17.59 -9.03 -7.96
C GLY A 133 17.19 -7.59 -8.29
N PRO A 134 17.57 -7.07 -9.49
CA PRO A 134 17.16 -5.75 -9.94
C PRO A 134 15.65 -5.72 -10.32
N THR A 135 15.00 -4.59 -10.11
CA THR A 135 13.59 -4.39 -10.48
C THR A 135 13.47 -3.79 -11.90
N LEU A 136 13.85 -4.57 -12.92
CA LEU A 136 13.85 -4.14 -14.32
C LEU A 136 12.53 -4.47 -15.02
N PRO A 137 12.12 -3.65 -16.02
CA PRO A 137 12.63 -2.35 -16.47
C PRO A 137 12.18 -1.19 -15.59
N SER A 138 11.22 -1.39 -14.71
CA SER A 138 10.70 -0.47 -13.72
C SER A 138 10.07 -1.23 -12.57
N HIS A 139 9.88 -0.58 -11.44
CA HIS A 139 9.21 -1.19 -10.29
C HIS A 139 7.69 -1.27 -10.56
N MET A 140 7.25 -2.32 -11.29
CA MET A 140 5.84 -2.46 -11.72
C MET A 140 4.86 -2.51 -10.54
N GLY A 141 5.26 -3.10 -9.41
CA GLY A 141 4.45 -3.09 -8.19
C GLY A 141 4.18 -1.67 -7.69
N PHE A 142 5.21 -0.83 -7.60
CA PHE A 142 5.06 0.57 -7.23
C PHE A 142 4.27 1.36 -8.27
N SER A 143 4.59 1.20 -9.56
CA SER A 143 3.89 1.92 -10.64
C SER A 143 2.39 1.63 -10.67
N TYR A 144 1.99 0.40 -10.34
CA TYR A 144 0.58 0.03 -10.20
C TYR A 144 -0.09 0.77 -9.04
N VAL A 145 0.53 0.80 -7.87
CA VAL A 145 0.00 1.48 -6.68
C VAL A 145 -0.02 3.00 -6.86
N ASP A 146 1.03 3.56 -7.46
CA ASP A 146 1.10 4.98 -7.82
C ASP A 146 -0.04 5.39 -8.76
N GLY A 147 -0.29 4.56 -9.79
CA GLY A 147 -1.41 4.77 -10.70
C GLY A 147 -2.77 4.77 -10.00
N LEU A 148 -3.01 3.83 -9.07
CA LEU A 148 -4.24 3.82 -8.27
C LEU A 148 -4.32 5.03 -7.33
N ALA A 149 -3.23 5.37 -6.65
CA ALA A 149 -3.17 6.47 -5.71
C ALA A 149 -3.58 7.79 -6.38
N LYS A 150 -2.98 8.11 -7.50
CA LYS A 150 -3.19 9.35 -8.24
C LYS A 150 -4.50 9.37 -9.01
N SER A 151 -4.83 8.28 -9.72
CA SER A 151 -6.00 8.27 -10.63
C SER A 151 -7.32 8.01 -9.91
N TYR A 152 -7.31 7.22 -8.82
CA TYR A 152 -8.55 6.80 -8.15
C TYR A 152 -8.68 7.31 -6.73
N PHE A 153 -7.61 7.24 -5.91
CA PHE A 153 -7.74 7.57 -4.50
C PHE A 153 -7.60 9.06 -4.19
N GLY A 154 -7.06 9.86 -5.14
CA GLY A 154 -6.81 11.28 -4.94
C GLY A 154 -5.64 11.57 -4.00
N ILE A 155 -4.68 10.64 -3.92
CA ILE A 155 -3.44 10.79 -3.16
C ILE A 155 -2.38 11.35 -4.10
N PRO A 156 -1.99 12.62 -3.96
CA PRO A 156 -1.13 13.31 -4.93
C PRO A 156 0.33 12.88 -4.85
N GLU A 157 0.80 12.49 -3.67
CA GLU A 157 2.21 12.18 -3.43
C GLU A 157 2.40 10.70 -3.10
N THR A 158 3.30 10.06 -3.85
CA THR A 158 3.72 8.69 -3.62
C THR A 158 5.24 8.64 -3.57
N VAL A 159 5.79 7.93 -2.58
CA VAL A 159 7.23 7.81 -2.36
C VAL A 159 7.61 6.34 -2.32
N LEU A 160 8.61 5.95 -3.10
CA LEU A 160 9.18 4.60 -3.09
C LEU A 160 10.48 4.60 -2.29
N PHE A 161 10.58 3.69 -1.32
CA PHE A 161 11.85 3.27 -0.75
C PHE A 161 12.10 1.81 -1.09
N SER A 162 13.22 1.48 -1.72
CA SER A 162 13.51 0.12 -2.13
C SER A 162 14.96 -0.28 -1.84
N ALA A 163 15.15 -1.59 -1.62
CA ALA A 163 16.48 -2.21 -1.60
C ALA A 163 16.47 -3.40 -2.56
N GLU A 164 17.38 -3.38 -3.52
CA GLU A 164 17.47 -4.36 -4.60
C GLU A 164 18.77 -5.17 -4.51
N ASN A 165 18.85 -6.26 -5.29
CA ASN A 165 20.03 -7.12 -5.37
C ASN A 165 20.41 -7.83 -4.07
N LEU A 166 19.45 -8.07 -3.20
CA LEU A 166 19.67 -8.63 -1.85
C LEU A 166 20.02 -10.13 -1.85
N ASP A 167 19.76 -10.84 -2.97
CA ASP A 167 20.05 -12.26 -3.13
C ASP A 167 21.11 -12.51 -4.23
N VAL A 168 21.77 -11.46 -4.72
CA VAL A 168 22.88 -11.59 -5.68
C VAL A 168 24.07 -12.19 -4.96
N VAL A 169 24.72 -13.16 -5.61
CA VAL A 169 25.91 -13.84 -5.05
C VAL A 169 27.01 -12.82 -4.74
N GLY A 170 27.49 -12.81 -3.51
CA GLY A 170 28.52 -11.88 -3.05
C GLY A 170 28.02 -10.48 -2.65
N ALA A 171 26.71 -10.22 -2.70
CA ALA A 171 26.15 -8.96 -2.24
C ALA A 171 26.28 -8.81 -0.72
N ASP A 172 26.71 -7.63 -0.28
CA ASP A 172 26.63 -7.24 1.13
C ASP A 172 25.20 -6.74 1.45
N THR A 173 24.35 -7.69 1.82
CA THR A 173 22.95 -7.41 2.17
C THR A 173 22.81 -6.37 3.29
N ALA A 174 23.72 -6.40 4.28
CA ALA A 174 23.68 -5.45 5.39
C ALA A 174 23.99 -4.02 4.92
N ALA A 175 25.00 -3.86 4.07
CA ALA A 175 25.34 -2.56 3.49
C ALA A 175 24.20 -2.02 2.60
N ILE A 176 23.56 -2.88 1.78
CA ILE A 176 22.43 -2.49 0.93
C ILE A 176 21.25 -2.01 1.78
N LEU A 177 20.88 -2.74 2.83
CA LEU A 177 19.80 -2.34 3.73
C LEU A 177 20.15 -1.07 4.52
N SER A 178 21.41 -0.92 4.96
CA SER A 178 21.87 0.30 5.63
C SER A 178 21.72 1.53 4.74
N LYS A 179 22.10 1.41 3.46
CA LYS A 179 21.93 2.48 2.47
C LYS A 179 20.46 2.85 2.28
N ALA A 180 19.56 1.87 2.15
CA ALA A 180 18.12 2.13 2.02
C ALA A 180 17.54 2.82 3.26
N LYS A 181 18.02 2.48 4.46
CA LYS A 181 17.64 3.20 5.70
C LYS A 181 18.16 4.63 5.72
N GLU A 182 19.39 4.87 5.23
CA GLU A 182 19.95 6.20 5.10
C GLU A 182 19.16 7.07 4.12
N GLU A 183 18.66 6.50 3.02
CA GLU A 183 17.76 7.20 2.08
C GLU A 183 16.45 7.64 2.77
N ILE A 184 15.88 6.79 3.62
CA ILE A 184 14.72 7.14 4.46
C ILE A 184 15.08 8.28 5.43
N ASP A 185 16.22 8.21 6.12
CA ASP A 185 16.66 9.21 7.06
C ASP A 185 16.91 10.57 6.39
N ASN A 186 17.50 10.57 5.17
CA ASN A 186 17.70 11.75 4.37
C ASN A 186 16.38 12.39 3.95
N TYR A 187 15.43 11.56 3.47
CA TYR A 187 14.10 12.06 3.11
C TYR A 187 13.45 12.81 4.29
N TRP A 188 13.54 12.26 5.51
CA TRP A 188 12.95 12.92 6.69
C TRP A 188 13.63 14.21 7.06
N ARG A 189 14.97 14.32 6.93
CA ARG A 189 15.70 15.56 7.18
C ARG A 189 15.30 16.68 6.21
N ASP A 190 15.00 16.32 4.96
CA ASP A 190 14.69 17.27 3.91
C ASP A 190 13.21 17.72 3.94
N HIS A 191 12.34 17.00 4.67
CA HIS A 191 10.89 17.23 4.70
C HIS A 191 10.33 17.45 6.12
N ALA A 192 11.20 17.58 7.14
CA ALA A 192 10.84 17.85 8.53
C ALA A 192 10.53 19.35 8.80
#